data_f82282ca0e67978d950b86479c2c953b
#
_entry.id   f82282ca0e67978d950b86479c2c953b
#
_cell.length_a   1.000
_cell.length_b   1.000
_cell.length_c   1.000
_cell.angle_alpha   90.00
_cell.angle_beta   90.00
_cell.angle_gamma   90.00
#
_symmetry.space_group_name_H-M   'P 1'
#
loop_
_entity.id
_entity.type
_entity.pdbx_description
1 polymer ?
#
loop_
_entity_poly.entity_id
_entity_poly.type
_entity_poly.pdbx_seq_one_letter_code
_entity_poly.pdbx_strand_id
1 'polypeptide(L)'
;VDTPNSDATVFEFDASSLSPQIAAPHSPENAENAEEFSNTVFDIAYIGACTGAKYVDLAAAASVLKGRRIASSVSLKVAPASLQDEKKALNDGTLKILQDAGAEFLPNSCGICAGYGKDRLTEGQVCLSSTARNFQGRMGAPSSRVYLASPYTVAASAVVGKMIDPRELDILNG
;
A
#
# COMPACT_ATOMS: atom_id res chain seq x y z
N VAL A 1 20.27 -26.81 12.65
CA VAL A 1 19.02 -26.51 13.39
C VAL A 1 19.37 -26.59 14.84
N ASP A 2 19.43 -25.44 15.51
CA ASP A 2 19.76 -25.39 16.93
C ASP A 2 18.62 -26.04 17.73
N THR A 3 18.98 -26.84 18.74
CA THR A 3 18.01 -27.43 19.65
C THR A 3 17.31 -26.30 20.41
N PRO A 4 15.97 -26.30 20.52
CA PRO A 4 15.27 -25.28 21.28
C PRO A 4 15.83 -25.21 22.72
N ASN A 5 16.19 -24.01 23.17
CA ASN A 5 16.59 -23.82 24.54
C ASN A 5 15.38 -24.11 25.43
N SER A 6 15.50 -25.04 26.37
CA SER A 6 14.41 -25.45 27.29
C SER A 6 13.86 -24.30 28.14
N ASP A 7 14.63 -23.21 28.25
CA ASP A 7 14.28 -22.03 29.07
C ASP A 7 13.67 -20.88 28.25
N ALA A 8 13.43 -21.10 26.94
CA ALA A 8 12.81 -20.08 26.08
C ALA A 8 11.30 -20.01 26.31
N THR A 9 10.78 -18.81 26.48
CA THR A 9 9.33 -18.58 26.43
C THR A 9 8.87 -18.65 24.98
N VAL A 10 7.96 -19.56 24.66
CA VAL A 10 7.40 -19.74 23.33
C VAL A 10 6.03 -19.06 23.27
N PHE A 11 5.84 -18.21 22.27
CA PHE A 11 4.53 -17.62 21.93
C PHE A 11 4.07 -18.22 20.61
N GLU A 12 2.87 -18.77 20.61
CA GLU A 12 2.24 -19.31 19.41
C GLU A 12 1.10 -18.40 18.96
N PHE A 13 1.06 -18.08 17.66
CA PHE A 13 0.01 -17.25 17.06
C PHE A 13 -0.55 -17.97 15.83
N ASP A 14 -1.87 -18.05 15.73
CA ASP A 14 -2.53 -18.54 14.53
C ASP A 14 -2.63 -17.41 13.49
N ALA A 15 -1.76 -17.45 12.49
CA ALA A 15 -1.74 -16.45 11.42
C ALA A 15 -2.99 -16.54 10.50
N SER A 16 -3.70 -17.67 10.50
CA SER A 16 -4.93 -17.83 9.69
C SER A 16 -6.10 -17.01 10.22
N SER A 17 -6.07 -16.65 11.51
CA SER A 17 -7.11 -15.83 12.16
C SER A 17 -6.90 -14.31 11.95
N LEU A 18 -5.76 -13.90 11.38
CA LEU A 18 -5.46 -12.48 11.18
C LEU A 18 -6.26 -11.88 10.01
N SER A 19 -6.94 -10.78 10.28
CA SER A 19 -7.53 -9.94 9.23
C SER A 19 -6.48 -8.99 8.66
N PRO A 20 -6.61 -8.57 7.37
CA PRO A 20 -5.83 -7.48 6.82
C PRO A 20 -5.92 -6.23 7.69
N GLN A 21 -4.78 -5.57 7.91
CA GLN A 21 -4.68 -4.44 8.81
C GLN A 21 -4.42 -3.14 8.04
N ILE A 22 -4.96 -2.05 8.56
CA ILE A 22 -4.64 -0.68 8.16
C ILE A 22 -4.18 0.08 9.40
N ALA A 23 -3.03 0.75 9.33
CA ALA A 23 -2.57 1.62 10.40
C ALA A 23 -3.01 3.07 10.15
N ALA A 24 -3.83 3.60 11.04
CA ALA A 24 -4.30 4.98 10.96
C ALA A 24 -3.19 6.00 11.25
N PRO A 25 -3.32 7.26 10.76
CA PRO A 25 -2.41 8.35 11.13
C PRO A 25 -2.40 8.57 12.66
N HIS A 26 -1.30 8.88 13.27
CA HIS A 26 0.03 9.22 12.80
C HIS A 26 1.07 8.28 13.43
N SER A 27 0.72 6.99 13.60
CA SER A 27 1.60 5.95 14.11
C SER A 27 1.29 4.60 13.47
N PRO A 28 2.30 3.78 13.13
CA PRO A 28 2.08 2.39 12.72
C PRO A 28 1.38 1.53 13.80
N GLU A 29 1.45 1.94 15.06
CA GLU A 29 0.80 1.25 16.19
C GLU A 29 -0.73 1.41 16.17
N ASN A 30 -1.26 2.39 15.43
CA ASN A 30 -2.70 2.60 15.25
C ASN A 30 -3.27 1.61 14.21
N ALA A 31 -2.83 0.35 14.27
CA ALA A 31 -3.27 -0.70 13.34
C ALA A 31 -4.55 -1.36 13.85
N GLU A 32 -5.55 -1.40 12.98
CA GLU A 32 -6.83 -2.06 13.21
C GLU A 32 -7.24 -2.85 11.95
N ASN A 33 -8.28 -3.67 12.06
CA ASN A 33 -8.79 -4.43 10.92
C ASN A 33 -9.23 -3.48 9.79
N ALA A 34 -8.97 -3.86 8.55
CA ALA A 34 -9.30 -3.02 7.39
C ALA A 34 -10.81 -2.68 7.30
N GLU A 35 -11.67 -3.55 7.81
CA GLU A 35 -13.12 -3.36 7.88
C GLU A 35 -13.53 -2.11 8.66
N GLU A 36 -12.77 -1.74 9.72
CA GLU A 36 -13.03 -0.55 10.55
C GLU A 36 -12.87 0.76 9.75
N PHE A 37 -12.16 0.71 8.64
CA PHE A 37 -11.92 1.85 7.76
C PHE A 37 -12.81 1.87 6.51
N SER A 38 -13.81 0.99 6.41
CA SER A 38 -14.66 0.78 5.21
C SER A 38 -15.43 2.02 4.71
N ASN A 39 -15.58 3.04 5.55
CA ASN A 39 -16.17 4.33 5.20
C ASN A 39 -15.14 5.43 4.91
N THR A 40 -13.84 5.11 4.98
CA THR A 40 -12.77 6.09 4.79
C THR A 40 -12.44 6.22 3.30
N VAL A 41 -12.71 7.40 2.75
CA VAL A 41 -12.28 7.78 1.40
C VAL A 41 -10.88 8.37 1.43
N PHE A 42 -10.16 8.29 0.30
CA PHE A 42 -8.81 8.81 0.18
C PHE A 42 -8.54 9.31 -1.25
N ASP A 43 -7.55 10.18 -1.39
CA ASP A 43 -7.22 10.84 -2.64
C ASP A 43 -6.12 10.10 -3.40
N ILE A 44 -5.14 9.57 -2.66
CA ILE A 44 -3.92 8.99 -3.22
C ILE A 44 -3.70 7.57 -2.70
N ALA A 45 -3.61 6.61 -3.61
CA ALA A 45 -3.05 5.29 -3.38
C ALA A 45 -1.54 5.34 -3.71
N TYR A 46 -0.68 4.93 -2.78
CA TYR A 46 0.76 4.94 -3.01
C TYR A 46 1.38 3.57 -2.77
N ILE A 47 1.93 2.97 -3.81
CA ILE A 47 2.74 1.75 -3.74
C ILE A 47 4.18 2.17 -3.98
N GLY A 48 4.98 2.26 -2.91
CA GLY A 48 6.22 2.96 -3.07
C GLY A 48 7.30 2.70 -2.04
N ALA A 49 8.44 3.22 -2.40
CA ALA A 49 9.68 3.25 -1.64
C ALA A 49 10.31 1.86 -1.38
N CYS A 50 11.46 1.90 -0.67
CA CYS A 50 12.33 0.74 -0.47
C CYS A 50 11.69 -0.42 0.33
N THR A 51 10.60 -0.17 1.03
CA THR A 51 9.93 -1.17 1.88
C THR A 51 8.59 -1.67 1.34
N GLY A 52 7.96 -0.95 0.41
CA GLY A 52 6.60 -1.24 -0.03
C GLY A 52 6.41 -1.30 -1.54
N ALA A 53 7.51 -1.36 -2.32
CA ALA A 53 7.47 -1.49 -3.78
C ALA A 53 8.64 -2.33 -4.33
N LYS A 54 9.07 -3.35 -3.61
CA LYS A 54 9.90 -4.40 -4.16
C LYS A 54 9.10 -5.16 -5.22
N TYR A 55 9.77 -5.91 -6.05
CA TYR A 55 9.09 -6.70 -7.09
C TYR A 55 7.90 -7.52 -6.55
N VAL A 56 8.05 -8.15 -5.39
CA VAL A 56 6.96 -8.94 -4.78
C VAL A 56 5.74 -8.10 -4.41
N ASP A 57 5.94 -6.86 -3.98
CA ASP A 57 4.88 -5.92 -3.63
C ASP A 57 4.16 -5.41 -4.90
N LEU A 58 4.93 -5.12 -5.96
CA LEU A 58 4.39 -4.74 -7.27
C LEU A 58 3.56 -5.88 -7.87
N ALA A 59 4.05 -7.12 -7.80
CA ALA A 59 3.34 -8.30 -8.27
C ALA A 59 2.06 -8.56 -7.46
N ALA A 60 2.09 -8.34 -6.13
CA ALA A 60 0.92 -8.43 -5.26
C ALA A 60 -0.16 -7.43 -5.68
N ALA A 61 0.19 -6.16 -5.86
CA ALA A 61 -0.73 -5.14 -6.34
C ALA A 61 -1.27 -5.45 -7.75
N ALA A 62 -0.40 -5.89 -8.65
CA ALA A 62 -0.78 -6.24 -10.01
C ALA A 62 -1.76 -7.44 -10.05
N SER A 63 -1.62 -8.40 -9.15
CA SER A 63 -2.57 -9.54 -9.07
C SER A 63 -3.99 -9.08 -8.76
N VAL A 64 -4.14 -8.05 -7.93
CA VAL A 64 -5.43 -7.43 -7.60
C VAL A 64 -5.95 -6.58 -8.76
N LEU A 65 -5.07 -5.81 -9.40
CA LEU A 65 -5.44 -4.82 -10.43
C LEU A 65 -5.62 -5.42 -11.83
N LYS A 66 -5.24 -6.67 -12.04
CA LYS A 66 -5.35 -7.33 -13.35
C LYS A 66 -6.78 -7.33 -13.86
N GLY A 67 -6.99 -6.69 -15.03
CA GLY A 67 -8.32 -6.57 -15.66
C GLY A 67 -9.25 -5.56 -14.99
N ARG A 68 -8.78 -4.81 -13.99
CA ARG A 68 -9.54 -3.78 -13.28
C ARG A 68 -9.00 -2.39 -13.55
N ARG A 69 -9.79 -1.38 -13.25
CA ARG A 69 -9.37 0.03 -13.23
C ARG A 69 -9.58 0.62 -11.86
N ILE A 70 -8.69 1.54 -11.49
CA ILE A 70 -8.84 2.34 -10.27
C ILE A 70 -10.05 3.28 -10.39
N ALA A 71 -10.65 3.60 -9.26
CA ALA A 71 -11.73 4.59 -9.18
C ALA A 71 -11.24 5.96 -9.65
N SER A 72 -12.09 6.69 -10.36
CA SER A 72 -11.77 8.03 -10.89
C SER A 72 -11.48 9.08 -9.81
N SER A 73 -11.90 8.81 -8.57
CA SER A 73 -11.64 9.66 -7.41
C SER A 73 -10.24 9.47 -6.80
N VAL A 74 -9.50 8.41 -7.22
CA VAL A 74 -8.20 8.06 -6.64
C VAL A 74 -7.09 8.21 -7.66
N SER A 75 -5.95 8.76 -7.25
CA SER A 75 -4.70 8.73 -8.02
C SER A 75 -3.79 7.62 -7.49
N LEU A 76 -3.52 6.59 -8.29
CA LEU A 76 -2.57 5.54 -7.94
C LEU A 76 -1.17 5.91 -8.42
N LYS A 77 -0.26 6.10 -7.47
CA LYS A 77 1.16 6.41 -7.73
C LYS A 77 2.04 5.22 -7.34
N VAL A 78 2.96 4.87 -8.22
CA VAL A 78 3.86 3.72 -8.04
C VAL A 78 5.31 4.16 -8.18
N ALA A 79 6.13 3.91 -7.15
CA ALA A 79 7.58 4.16 -7.18
C ALA A 79 8.33 2.87 -6.83
N PRO A 80 8.84 2.12 -7.83
CA PRO A 80 9.56 0.87 -7.58
C PRO A 80 10.74 1.07 -6.63
N ALA A 81 11.04 0.08 -5.80
CA ALA A 81 12.07 0.17 -4.76
C ALA A 81 13.49 0.30 -5.32
N SER A 82 13.74 -0.28 -6.50
CA SER A 82 15.03 -0.25 -7.18
C SER A 82 14.87 -0.43 -8.69
N LEU A 83 15.92 -0.07 -9.42
CA LEU A 83 16.00 -0.36 -10.87
C LEU A 83 15.94 -1.86 -11.18
N GLN A 84 16.40 -2.71 -10.26
CA GLN A 84 16.33 -4.15 -10.41
C GLN A 84 14.89 -4.65 -10.29
N ASP A 85 14.14 -4.17 -9.30
CA ASP A 85 12.73 -4.51 -9.11
C ASP A 85 11.89 -4.00 -10.29
N GLU A 86 12.13 -2.77 -10.74
CA GLU A 86 11.48 -2.19 -11.90
C GLU A 86 11.73 -3.01 -13.16
N LYS A 87 12.99 -3.35 -13.45
CA LYS A 87 13.36 -4.16 -14.63
C LYS A 87 12.71 -5.54 -14.60
N LYS A 88 12.65 -6.18 -13.43
CA LYS A 88 11.98 -7.47 -13.27
C LYS A 88 10.49 -7.36 -13.55
N ALA A 89 9.82 -6.36 -12.96
CA ALA A 89 8.40 -6.12 -13.13
C ALA A 89 8.02 -5.67 -14.56
N LEU A 90 8.96 -5.03 -15.26
CA LEU A 90 8.80 -4.69 -16.69
C LEU A 90 8.83 -5.94 -17.55
N ASN A 91 9.81 -6.82 -17.31
CA ASN A 91 10.05 -8.00 -18.13
C ASN A 91 8.93 -9.04 -18.08
N ASP A 92 8.23 -9.18 -16.95
CA ASP A 92 7.14 -10.13 -16.77
C ASP A 92 5.73 -9.54 -16.99
N GLY A 93 5.65 -8.24 -17.34
CA GLY A 93 4.40 -7.55 -17.61
C GLY A 93 3.69 -7.00 -16.36
N THR A 94 4.27 -7.13 -15.17
CA THR A 94 3.70 -6.56 -13.93
C THR A 94 3.45 -5.05 -14.05
N LEU A 95 4.45 -4.28 -14.55
CA LEU A 95 4.26 -2.83 -14.74
C LEU A 95 3.15 -2.51 -15.75
N LYS A 96 3.01 -3.32 -16.78
CA LYS A 96 1.94 -3.15 -17.78
C LYS A 96 0.56 -3.28 -17.14
N ILE A 97 0.36 -4.28 -16.27
CA ILE A 97 -0.90 -4.46 -15.54
C ILE A 97 -1.22 -3.23 -14.68
N LEU A 98 -0.23 -2.73 -13.93
CA LEU A 98 -0.40 -1.53 -13.09
C LEU A 98 -0.73 -0.30 -13.94
N GLN A 99 -0.06 -0.12 -15.08
CA GLN A 99 -0.31 0.97 -16.01
C GLN A 99 -1.70 0.90 -16.62
N ASP A 100 -2.13 -0.29 -17.06
CA ASP A 100 -3.46 -0.50 -17.65
C ASP A 100 -4.58 -0.22 -16.64
N ALA A 101 -4.33 -0.47 -15.35
CA ALA A 101 -5.23 -0.11 -14.26
C ALA A 101 -5.33 1.40 -14.02
N GLY A 102 -4.36 2.19 -14.48
CA GLY A 102 -4.32 3.65 -14.34
C GLY A 102 -3.23 4.17 -13.39
N ALA A 103 -2.22 3.36 -13.08
CA ALA A 103 -1.11 3.80 -12.24
C ALA A 103 -0.21 4.82 -12.95
N GLU A 104 0.19 5.85 -12.22
CA GLU A 104 1.25 6.80 -12.57
C GLU A 104 2.57 6.34 -11.96
N PHE A 105 3.60 6.14 -12.80
CA PHE A 105 4.92 5.74 -12.32
C PHE A 105 5.77 6.95 -11.94
N LEU A 106 6.35 6.89 -10.77
CA LEU A 106 7.28 7.87 -10.25
C LEU A 106 8.72 7.33 -10.31
N PRO A 107 9.74 8.21 -10.31
CA PRO A 107 11.13 7.77 -10.25
C PRO A 107 11.44 6.90 -9.03
N ASN A 108 12.41 5.98 -9.16
CA ASN A 108 12.94 5.15 -8.08
C ASN A 108 13.67 6.03 -7.05
N SER A 109 12.93 6.68 -6.18
CA SER A 109 13.46 7.62 -5.19
C SER A 109 12.58 7.66 -3.95
N CYS A 110 13.09 8.26 -2.88
CA CYS A 110 12.28 8.51 -1.68
C CYS A 110 11.15 9.52 -1.90
N GLY A 111 11.26 10.42 -2.87
CA GLY A 111 10.25 11.37 -3.36
C GLY A 111 9.08 11.63 -2.41
N ILE A 112 7.89 11.25 -2.84
CA ILE A 112 6.65 11.40 -2.04
C ILE A 112 6.73 10.71 -0.67
N CYS A 113 7.37 9.54 -0.56
CA CYS A 113 7.53 8.82 0.72
C CYS A 113 8.24 9.65 1.80
N ALA A 114 9.09 10.59 1.39
CA ALA A 114 9.82 11.48 2.29
C ALA A 114 9.31 12.93 2.26
N GLY A 115 8.18 13.17 1.61
CA GLY A 115 7.57 14.50 1.50
C GLY A 115 8.29 15.45 0.54
N TYR A 116 9.06 14.91 -0.42
CA TYR A 116 9.80 15.70 -1.40
C TYR A 116 9.16 15.65 -2.79
N GLY A 117 9.52 16.66 -3.58
CA GLY A 117 9.10 16.76 -4.98
C GLY A 117 7.71 17.33 -5.17
N LYS A 118 7.30 17.38 -6.44
CA LYS A 118 6.01 17.96 -6.86
C LYS A 118 4.80 17.11 -6.41
N ASP A 119 5.01 15.82 -6.21
CA ASP A 119 3.96 14.85 -5.88
C ASP A 119 3.72 14.68 -4.38
N ARG A 120 4.45 15.45 -3.53
CA ARG A 120 4.22 15.44 -2.09
C ARG A 120 2.77 15.76 -1.75
N LEU A 121 2.26 15.19 -0.66
CA LEU A 121 0.89 15.45 -0.22
C LEU A 121 0.69 16.93 0.13
N THR A 122 -0.44 17.46 -0.29
CA THR A 122 -0.89 18.82 0.01
C THR A 122 -1.82 18.84 1.24
N GLU A 123 -2.24 20.04 1.64
CA GLU A 123 -3.10 20.26 2.80
C GLU A 123 -4.38 19.41 2.73
N GLY A 124 -4.65 18.68 3.80
CA GLY A 124 -5.86 17.88 3.97
C GLY A 124 -5.92 16.57 3.16
N GLN A 125 -5.00 16.32 2.25
CA GLN A 125 -5.00 15.08 1.45
C GLN A 125 -4.88 13.83 2.31
N VAL A 126 -5.59 12.80 1.89
CA VAL A 126 -5.58 11.46 2.50
C VAL A 126 -4.87 10.49 1.55
N CYS A 127 -3.90 9.76 2.08
CA CYS A 127 -3.15 8.76 1.33
C CYS A 127 -3.23 7.40 2.02
N LEU A 128 -3.51 6.35 1.24
CA LEU A 128 -3.33 4.96 1.64
C LEU A 128 -2.05 4.43 1.00
N SER A 129 -1.10 3.95 1.82
CA SER A 129 0.27 3.71 1.39
C SER A 129 0.82 2.36 1.83
N SER A 130 1.63 1.73 0.99
CA SER A 130 2.41 0.54 1.33
C SER A 130 3.76 0.84 2.01
N THR A 131 4.06 2.11 2.31
CA THR A 131 5.29 2.50 3.00
C THR A 131 5.28 2.10 4.47
N ALA A 132 6.42 2.25 5.15
CA ALA A 132 6.59 1.79 6.54
C ALA A 132 6.31 2.85 7.62
N ARG A 133 5.97 4.10 7.24
CA ARG A 133 5.89 5.22 8.19
C ARG A 133 4.80 6.21 7.80
N ASN A 134 4.02 6.64 8.79
CA ASN A 134 2.89 7.55 8.61
C ASN A 134 2.82 8.67 9.67
N PHE A 135 3.92 9.02 10.31
CA PHE A 135 3.91 10.13 11.25
C PHE A 135 3.56 11.47 10.57
N GLN A 136 3.08 12.40 11.36
CA GLN A 136 2.56 13.69 10.86
C GLN A 136 3.57 14.42 9.96
N GLY A 137 3.11 14.85 8.79
CA GLY A 137 3.95 15.54 7.81
C GLY A 137 4.93 14.65 7.03
N ARG A 138 4.92 13.33 7.26
CA ARG A 138 5.90 12.40 6.63
C ARG A 138 5.93 12.48 5.11
N MET A 139 4.76 12.60 4.47
CA MET A 139 4.66 12.57 3.01
C MET A 139 4.35 13.95 2.41
N GLY A 140 4.41 15.03 3.21
CA GLY A 140 4.16 16.40 2.72
C GLY A 140 3.58 17.32 3.78
N ALA A 141 2.42 17.91 3.50
CA ALA A 141 1.79 18.87 4.42
C ALA A 141 1.49 18.25 5.79
N PRO A 142 1.68 18.99 6.90
CA PRO A 142 1.39 18.49 8.24
C PRO A 142 -0.08 18.08 8.48
N SER A 143 -1.02 18.68 7.74
CA SER A 143 -2.45 18.36 7.81
C SER A 143 -2.84 17.14 6.94
N SER A 144 -1.92 16.61 6.13
CA SER A 144 -2.18 15.39 5.37
C SER A 144 -2.21 14.16 6.28
N ARG A 145 -3.00 13.17 5.89
CA ARG A 145 -3.21 11.94 6.65
C ARG A 145 -2.72 10.74 5.85
N VAL A 146 -1.81 9.97 6.41
CA VAL A 146 -1.25 8.78 5.76
C VAL A 146 -1.67 7.55 6.53
N TYR A 147 -2.36 6.64 5.86
CA TYR A 147 -2.68 5.30 6.33
C TYR A 147 -1.70 4.31 5.74
N LEU A 148 -1.33 3.28 6.51
CA LEU A 148 -0.43 2.21 6.03
C LEU A 148 -1.21 0.92 5.85
N ALA A 149 -0.96 0.24 4.74
CA ALA A 149 -1.55 -1.06 4.45
C ALA A 149 -0.66 -1.90 3.54
N SER A 150 -1.02 -3.17 3.38
CA SER A 150 -0.36 -4.04 2.42
C SER A 150 -0.59 -3.58 0.97
N PRO A 151 0.29 -3.93 0.01
CA PRO A 151 0.04 -3.66 -1.41
C PRO A 151 -1.28 -4.21 -1.94
N TYR A 152 -1.75 -5.35 -1.40
CA TYR A 152 -3.06 -5.92 -1.71
C TYR A 152 -4.20 -4.98 -1.29
N THR A 153 -4.16 -4.49 -0.05
CA THR A 153 -5.17 -3.58 0.50
C THR A 153 -5.17 -2.24 -0.23
N VAL A 154 -3.97 -1.68 -0.51
CA VAL A 154 -3.85 -0.43 -1.27
C VAL A 154 -4.45 -0.57 -2.67
N ALA A 155 -4.14 -1.65 -3.38
CA ALA A 155 -4.63 -1.91 -4.72
C ALA A 155 -6.15 -2.13 -4.75
N ALA A 156 -6.69 -2.96 -3.84
CA ALA A 156 -8.12 -3.22 -3.74
C ALA A 156 -8.91 -1.94 -3.41
N SER A 157 -8.45 -1.19 -2.44
CA SER A 157 -9.04 0.09 -2.05
C SER A 157 -9.01 1.11 -3.20
N ALA A 158 -7.94 1.13 -4.00
CA ALA A 158 -7.84 2.01 -5.17
C ALA A 158 -8.89 1.69 -6.25
N VAL A 159 -9.25 0.42 -6.43
CA VAL A 159 -10.33 0.02 -7.35
C VAL A 159 -11.69 0.54 -6.88
N VAL A 160 -11.96 0.45 -5.58
CA VAL A 160 -13.27 0.81 -5.00
C VAL A 160 -13.40 2.32 -4.72
N GLY A 161 -12.28 3.01 -4.49
CA GLY A 161 -12.26 4.44 -4.13
C GLY A 161 -12.42 4.72 -2.65
N LYS A 162 -12.45 3.70 -1.82
CA LYS A 162 -12.47 3.76 -0.34
C LYS A 162 -11.67 2.61 0.24
N MET A 163 -11.27 2.72 1.50
CA MET A 163 -10.54 1.65 2.17
C MET A 163 -11.42 0.42 2.37
N ILE A 164 -10.87 -0.76 2.05
CA ILE A 164 -11.58 -2.04 2.18
C ILE A 164 -10.64 -3.16 2.61
N ASP A 165 -11.21 -4.23 3.14
CA ASP A 165 -10.53 -5.52 3.19
C ASP A 165 -10.35 -6.04 1.75
N PRO A 166 -9.12 -6.36 1.30
CA PRO A 166 -8.91 -6.81 -0.08
C PRO A 166 -9.64 -8.13 -0.42
N ARG A 167 -10.02 -8.91 0.58
CA ARG A 167 -10.80 -10.16 0.41
C ARG A 167 -12.25 -9.90 -0.02
N GLU A 168 -12.74 -8.69 0.20
CA GLU A 168 -14.11 -8.28 -0.17
C GLU A 168 -14.22 -7.74 -1.61
N LEU A 169 -13.10 -7.52 -2.28
CA LEU A 169 -13.09 -6.85 -3.60
C LEU A 169 -13.98 -7.55 -4.62
N ASP A 170 -13.98 -8.87 -4.68
CA ASP A 170 -14.77 -9.64 -5.64
C ASP A 170 -16.26 -9.67 -5.28
N ILE A 171 -16.61 -9.49 -4.02
CA ILE A 171 -17.99 -9.39 -3.52
C ILE A 171 -18.61 -8.05 -3.93
N LEU A 172 -17.82 -6.97 -3.89
CA LEU A 172 -18.30 -5.62 -4.19
C LEU A 172 -18.41 -5.32 -5.69
N ASN A 173 -17.75 -6.10 -6.53
CA ASN A 173 -17.74 -5.92 -8.00
C ASN A 173 -18.58 -6.99 -8.76
N GLY A 174 -19.26 -7.90 -8.07
CA GLY A 174 -20.24 -8.85 -8.60
C GLY A 174 -21.61 -8.25 -8.62
#